data_1e53a46e0e4a91153512879893344e8c
#
_entry.id   1e53a46e0e4a91153512879893344e8c
#
_cell.length_a   1.000
_cell.length_b   1.000
_cell.length_c   1.000
_cell.angle_alpha   90.00
_cell.angle_beta   90.00
_cell.angle_gamma   90.00
#
_symmetry.space_group_name_H-M   'P 1'
#
loop_
_entity.id
_entity.type
_entity.pdbx_description
1 polymer ?
#
loop_
_entity_poly.entity_id
_entity_poly.type
_entity_poly.pdbx_seq_one_letter_code
_entity_poly.pdbx_strand_id
1 'polypeptide(L)'
;MRKEEFLTALRANLTGLSPEGVEKLVEFCSEMIDDRMEDGLTEEEAVAAAGSLDELIQQAKTELLPVKTANFTEKSTFGDTLRTYTAESSICGVAADCGPADFILLPSENNTCRVECAENETVHYVVTTENSVLHIRRADSRTVFSFFKFYRAQRSEPVRVYLPQGAYKSLEVKVISGDIAVPAGYTFDTASLHSASGDIACCAECGALSA
;
A
#
# COMPACT_ATOMS: atom_id res chain seq x y z
N MET A 1 21.77 -18.16 17.77
CA MET A 1 21.94 -18.18 16.29
C MET A 1 22.74 -16.95 15.91
N ARG A 2 23.78 -17.10 15.09
CA ARG A 2 24.62 -15.97 14.65
C ARG A 2 23.98 -15.23 13.48
N LYS A 3 24.40 -14.00 13.26
CA LYS A 3 23.91 -13.12 12.19
C LYS A 3 23.96 -13.79 10.81
N GLU A 4 25.10 -14.39 10.45
CA GLU A 4 25.27 -15.04 9.15
C GLU A 4 24.35 -16.26 8.96
N GLU A 5 24.14 -17.04 10.03
CA GLU A 5 23.21 -18.18 10.02
C GLU A 5 21.77 -17.70 9.81
N PHE A 6 21.40 -16.62 10.49
CA PHE A 6 20.08 -16.01 10.37
C PHE A 6 19.82 -15.49 8.96
N LEU A 7 20.73 -14.69 8.40
CA LEU A 7 20.60 -14.13 7.05
C LEU A 7 20.60 -15.21 5.96
N THR A 8 21.38 -16.27 6.14
CA THR A 8 21.40 -17.42 5.22
C THR A 8 20.08 -18.18 5.28
N ALA A 9 19.56 -18.44 6.48
CA ALA A 9 18.28 -19.09 6.66
C ALA A 9 17.11 -18.23 6.12
N LEU A 10 17.15 -16.93 6.34
CA LEU A 10 16.17 -15.98 5.80
C LEU A 10 16.15 -16.07 4.27
N ARG A 11 17.31 -15.93 3.61
CA ARG A 11 17.45 -16.02 2.16
C ARG A 11 16.95 -17.35 1.59
N ALA A 12 17.26 -18.45 2.23
CA ALA A 12 16.86 -19.79 1.79
C ALA A 12 15.35 -20.04 1.84
N ASN A 13 14.64 -19.37 2.75
CA ASN A 13 13.21 -19.56 2.98
C ASN A 13 12.30 -18.52 2.26
N LEU A 14 12.89 -17.50 1.65
CA LEU A 14 12.18 -16.48 0.86
C LEU A 14 11.96 -16.94 -0.60
N THR A 15 11.58 -18.20 -0.80
CA THR A 15 11.28 -18.74 -2.13
C THR A 15 9.97 -18.16 -2.67
N GLY A 16 9.98 -17.74 -3.95
CA GLY A 16 8.80 -17.16 -4.63
C GLY A 16 8.80 -15.63 -4.68
N LEU A 17 9.75 -14.98 -4.03
CA LEU A 17 9.96 -13.53 -4.12
C LEU A 17 10.94 -13.18 -5.25
N SER A 18 10.90 -11.92 -5.71
CA SER A 18 11.90 -11.45 -6.66
C SER A 18 13.32 -11.47 -6.03
N PRO A 19 14.37 -11.79 -6.80
CA PRO A 19 15.75 -11.78 -6.27
C PRO A 19 16.12 -10.44 -5.62
N GLU A 20 15.67 -9.33 -6.20
CA GLU A 20 15.89 -7.99 -5.68
C GLU A 20 15.18 -7.76 -4.34
N GLY A 21 13.94 -8.24 -4.18
CA GLY A 21 13.19 -8.17 -2.92
C GLY A 21 13.85 -8.99 -1.81
N VAL A 22 14.38 -10.16 -2.15
CA VAL A 22 15.14 -11.01 -1.21
C VAL A 22 16.40 -10.30 -0.73
N GLU A 23 17.20 -9.74 -1.65
CA GLU A 23 18.44 -9.05 -1.27
C GLU A 23 18.19 -7.81 -0.42
N LYS A 24 17.20 -6.98 -0.78
CA LYS A 24 16.82 -5.81 0.04
C LYS A 24 16.39 -6.20 1.46
N LEU A 25 15.63 -7.29 1.62
CA LEU A 25 15.21 -7.76 2.94
C LEU A 25 16.39 -8.28 3.75
N VAL A 26 17.30 -9.03 3.12
CA VAL A 26 18.50 -9.56 3.76
C VAL A 26 19.45 -8.44 4.19
N GLU A 27 19.70 -7.46 3.32
CA GLU A 27 20.53 -6.28 3.60
C GLU A 27 19.98 -5.49 4.78
N PHE A 28 18.70 -5.25 4.79
CA PHE A 28 18.04 -4.56 5.89
C PHE A 28 18.15 -5.33 7.22
N CYS A 29 17.86 -6.64 7.24
CA CYS A 29 18.03 -7.42 8.47
C CYS A 29 19.48 -7.38 8.96
N SER A 30 20.44 -7.33 8.03
CA SER A 30 21.87 -7.19 8.35
C SER A 30 22.15 -5.86 9.05
N GLU A 31 21.71 -4.74 8.47
CA GLU A 31 21.89 -3.41 9.05
C GLU A 31 21.23 -3.28 10.43
N MET A 32 20.01 -3.78 10.55
CA MET A 32 19.27 -3.75 11.81
C MET A 32 19.98 -4.52 12.94
N ILE A 33 20.61 -5.65 12.62
CA ILE A 33 21.38 -6.43 13.59
C ILE A 33 22.64 -5.66 13.98
N ASP A 34 23.34 -5.04 12.99
CA ASP A 34 24.54 -4.26 13.25
C ASP A 34 24.26 -3.04 14.14
N ASP A 35 23.21 -2.28 13.85
CA ASP A 35 22.79 -1.13 14.68
C ASP A 35 22.59 -1.55 16.15
N ARG A 36 21.96 -2.69 16.38
CA ARG A 36 21.75 -3.19 17.74
C ARG A 36 23.02 -3.66 18.43
N MET A 37 23.95 -4.20 17.66
CA MET A 37 25.28 -4.56 18.18
C MET A 37 26.07 -3.29 18.53
N GLU A 38 25.95 -2.21 17.76
CA GLU A 38 26.52 -0.91 18.07
C GLU A 38 25.90 -0.29 19.31
N ASP A 39 24.62 -0.54 19.58
CA ASP A 39 23.90 -0.14 20.81
C ASP A 39 24.31 -1.00 22.04
N GLY A 40 25.20 -1.99 21.86
CA GLY A 40 25.81 -2.76 22.95
C GLY A 40 25.19 -4.13 23.21
N LEU A 41 24.27 -4.60 22.35
CA LEU A 41 23.76 -5.97 22.44
C LEU A 41 24.82 -6.98 21.90
N THR A 42 24.82 -8.19 22.44
CA THR A 42 25.58 -9.29 21.83
C THR A 42 24.95 -9.68 20.50
N GLU A 43 25.72 -10.28 19.61
CA GLU A 43 25.22 -10.74 18.30
C GLU A 43 23.96 -11.63 18.43
N GLU A 44 23.94 -12.51 19.42
CA GLU A 44 22.81 -13.42 19.64
C GLU A 44 21.56 -12.68 20.15
N GLU A 45 21.73 -11.67 21.02
CA GLU A 45 20.65 -10.81 21.50
C GLU A 45 20.14 -9.89 20.37
N ALA A 46 21.01 -9.34 19.55
CA ALA A 46 20.67 -8.52 18.40
C ALA A 46 19.85 -9.29 17.38
N VAL A 47 20.24 -10.54 17.07
CA VAL A 47 19.49 -11.45 16.20
C VAL A 47 18.14 -11.83 16.80
N ALA A 48 18.10 -12.17 18.10
CA ALA A 48 16.83 -12.50 18.76
C ALA A 48 15.85 -11.31 18.78
N ALA A 49 16.38 -10.11 18.94
CA ALA A 49 15.61 -8.87 18.91
C ALA A 49 15.16 -8.48 17.49
N ALA A 50 15.76 -9.03 16.43
CA ALA A 50 15.31 -8.85 15.05
C ALA A 50 13.97 -9.51 14.73
N GLY A 51 13.49 -10.40 15.60
CA GLY A 51 12.25 -11.13 15.44
C GLY A 51 12.44 -12.59 15.05
N SER A 52 11.36 -13.35 15.05
CA SER A 52 11.45 -14.74 14.65
C SER A 52 11.57 -14.87 13.13
N LEU A 53 12.43 -15.79 12.68
CA LEU A 53 12.64 -16.08 11.27
C LEU A 53 11.32 -16.42 10.55
N ASP A 54 10.46 -17.21 11.21
CA ASP A 54 9.18 -17.64 10.66
C ASP A 54 8.20 -16.50 10.48
N GLU A 55 8.13 -15.56 11.42
CA GLU A 55 7.29 -14.36 11.32
C GLU A 55 7.75 -13.47 10.16
N LEU A 56 9.04 -13.22 10.03
CA LEU A 56 9.61 -12.43 8.94
C LEU A 56 9.34 -13.08 7.57
N ILE A 57 9.49 -14.40 7.45
CA ILE A 57 9.21 -15.14 6.23
C ILE A 57 7.72 -15.09 5.88
N GLN A 58 6.83 -15.24 6.84
CA GLN A 58 5.38 -15.19 6.61
C GLN A 58 4.94 -13.79 6.19
N GLN A 59 5.43 -12.76 6.85
CA GLN A 59 5.16 -11.37 6.47
C GLN A 59 5.68 -11.06 5.07
N ALA A 60 6.93 -11.41 4.77
CA ALA A 60 7.51 -11.21 3.45
C ALA A 60 6.72 -11.93 2.34
N LYS A 61 6.27 -13.16 2.58
CA LYS A 61 5.43 -13.90 1.63
C LYS A 61 4.05 -13.27 1.45
N THR A 62 3.46 -12.73 2.50
CA THR A 62 2.14 -12.09 2.42
C THR A 62 2.20 -10.74 1.68
N GLU A 63 3.29 -9.99 1.85
CA GLU A 63 3.42 -8.63 1.33
C GLU A 63 4.11 -8.56 -0.04
N LEU A 64 5.02 -9.50 -0.35
CA LEU A 64 5.85 -9.47 -1.55
C LEU A 64 5.46 -10.50 -2.63
N LEU A 65 4.43 -11.34 -2.40
CA LEU A 65 3.92 -12.20 -3.46
C LEU A 65 3.26 -11.34 -4.55
N PRO A 66 3.56 -11.57 -5.85
CA PRO A 66 2.91 -10.84 -6.91
C PRO A 66 1.43 -11.22 -6.95
N VAL A 67 0.58 -10.33 -6.45
CA VAL A 67 -0.86 -10.40 -6.71
C VAL A 67 -1.04 -10.21 -8.22
N LYS A 68 -1.89 -11.00 -8.87
CA LYS A 68 -2.22 -10.83 -10.29
C LYS A 68 -2.77 -9.42 -10.50
N THR A 69 -1.90 -8.53 -10.94
CA THR A 69 -2.22 -7.13 -11.21
C THR A 69 -2.90 -6.97 -12.56
N ALA A 70 -3.86 -6.06 -12.62
CA ALA A 70 -4.45 -5.55 -13.86
C ALA A 70 -3.36 -4.93 -14.77
N ASN A 71 -3.65 -4.79 -16.08
CA ASN A 71 -2.72 -4.28 -17.09
C ASN A 71 -2.11 -2.94 -16.72
N PHE A 72 -0.82 -2.79 -16.99
CA PHE A 72 0.09 -1.80 -16.42
C PHE A 72 0.72 -0.88 -17.49
N THR A 73 0.76 0.44 -17.24
CA THR A 73 1.48 1.43 -18.07
C THR A 73 2.26 2.39 -17.18
N GLU A 74 3.56 2.52 -17.43
CA GLU A 74 4.47 3.39 -16.67
C GLU A 74 4.67 4.76 -17.31
N LYS A 75 4.70 5.82 -16.48
CA LYS A 75 5.17 7.15 -16.86
C LYS A 75 5.99 7.75 -15.71
N SER A 76 7.29 7.90 -15.90
CA SER A 76 8.21 8.40 -14.86
C SER A 76 8.29 9.92 -14.84
N THR A 77 8.28 10.52 -13.63
CA THR A 77 8.61 11.92 -13.39
C THR A 77 9.36 12.05 -12.06
N PHE A 78 10.61 12.47 -12.12
CA PHE A 78 11.52 12.84 -11.02
C PHE A 78 11.33 12.10 -9.67
N GLY A 79 11.86 10.87 -9.56
CA GLY A 79 11.94 10.11 -8.29
C GLY A 79 10.67 9.34 -7.91
N ASP A 80 9.49 9.79 -8.29
CA ASP A 80 8.22 9.07 -8.16
C ASP A 80 7.74 8.63 -9.55
N THR A 81 7.36 7.38 -9.67
CA THR A 81 6.79 6.82 -10.90
C THR A 81 5.27 6.85 -10.79
N LEU A 82 4.61 7.65 -11.65
CA LEU A 82 3.15 7.60 -11.73
C LEU A 82 2.72 6.29 -12.37
N ARG A 83 2.06 5.45 -11.59
CA ARG A 83 1.51 4.18 -12.07
C ARG A 83 0.03 4.29 -12.33
N THR A 84 -0.40 3.66 -13.43
CA THR A 84 -1.79 3.62 -13.85
C THR A 84 -2.25 2.17 -13.90
N TYR A 85 -3.29 1.86 -13.12
CA TYR A 85 -3.95 0.56 -13.09
C TYR A 85 -5.32 0.70 -13.75
N THR A 86 -5.65 -0.20 -14.67
CA THR A 86 -6.95 -0.20 -15.35
C THR A 86 -7.69 -1.50 -15.02
N ALA A 87 -8.91 -1.39 -14.54
CA ALA A 87 -9.79 -2.55 -14.34
C ALA A 87 -10.72 -2.73 -15.54
N GLU A 88 -10.67 -3.91 -16.15
CA GLU A 88 -11.50 -4.27 -17.31
C GLU A 88 -12.90 -4.80 -16.94
N SER A 89 -13.13 -5.12 -15.67
CA SER A 89 -14.41 -5.65 -15.18
C SER A 89 -15.30 -4.54 -14.62
N SER A 90 -16.62 -4.76 -14.71
CA SER A 90 -17.58 -3.85 -14.09
C SER A 90 -17.37 -3.81 -12.57
N ILE A 91 -17.00 -2.63 -12.07
CA ILE A 91 -16.81 -2.36 -10.66
C ILE A 91 -18.16 -1.98 -10.05
N CYS A 92 -18.50 -2.57 -8.91
CA CYS A 92 -19.70 -2.22 -8.14
C CYS A 92 -19.38 -1.57 -6.80
N GLY A 93 -18.12 -1.51 -6.40
CA GLY A 93 -17.67 -0.88 -5.15
C GLY A 93 -16.19 -0.56 -5.16
N VAL A 94 -15.76 0.29 -4.24
CA VAL A 94 -14.36 0.68 -4.01
C VAL A 94 -14.01 0.54 -2.54
N ALA A 95 -12.86 -0.06 -2.25
CA ALA A 95 -12.25 -0.14 -0.93
C ALA A 95 -10.80 0.34 -1.03
N ALA A 96 -10.50 1.50 -0.48
CA ALA A 96 -9.19 2.15 -0.57
C ALA A 96 -8.60 2.42 0.82
N ASP A 97 -7.36 2.01 1.02
CA ASP A 97 -6.50 2.40 2.13
C ASP A 97 -5.26 3.07 1.55
N CYS A 98 -5.25 4.40 1.60
CA CYS A 98 -4.23 5.23 0.96
C CYS A 98 -3.15 5.69 1.93
N GLY A 99 -3.23 5.32 3.22
CA GLY A 99 -2.29 5.79 4.24
C GLY A 99 -2.29 7.32 4.35
N PRO A 100 -1.14 8.02 4.27
CA PRO A 100 -1.07 9.48 4.37
C PRO A 100 -1.40 10.23 3.07
N ALA A 101 -1.66 9.53 1.95
CA ALA A 101 -1.99 10.18 0.67
C ALA A 101 -3.46 10.61 0.63
N ASP A 102 -3.73 11.68 -0.12
CA ASP A 102 -5.11 12.10 -0.42
C ASP A 102 -5.79 11.06 -1.32
N PHE A 103 -7.11 10.93 -1.15
CA PHE A 103 -7.95 10.15 -2.06
C PHE A 103 -8.85 11.08 -2.86
N ILE A 104 -8.79 10.98 -4.18
CA ILE A 104 -9.59 11.80 -5.08
C ILE A 104 -10.36 10.91 -6.05
N LEU A 105 -11.69 10.90 -5.94
CA LEU A 105 -12.55 10.27 -6.95
C LEU A 105 -12.79 11.23 -8.10
N LEU A 106 -12.67 10.77 -9.32
CA LEU A 106 -12.80 11.56 -10.55
C LEU A 106 -13.71 10.84 -11.56
N PRO A 107 -14.46 11.57 -12.37
CA PRO A 107 -15.24 10.97 -13.46
C PRO A 107 -14.33 10.38 -14.53
N SER A 108 -14.68 9.19 -15.00
CA SER A 108 -14.00 8.54 -16.12
C SER A 108 -14.64 8.97 -17.45
N GLU A 109 -13.82 9.41 -18.38
CA GLU A 109 -14.28 9.83 -19.72
C GLU A 109 -14.62 8.64 -20.63
N ASN A 110 -13.99 7.47 -20.39
CA ASN A 110 -14.04 6.32 -21.31
C ASN A 110 -14.83 5.13 -20.76
N ASN A 111 -15.65 5.33 -19.77
CA ASN A 111 -16.43 4.28 -19.09
C ASN A 111 -15.58 3.12 -18.53
N THR A 112 -14.29 3.37 -18.25
CA THR A 112 -13.34 2.43 -17.68
C THR A 112 -12.96 2.84 -16.28
N CYS A 113 -12.70 1.87 -15.41
CA CYS A 113 -12.15 2.14 -14.10
C CYS A 113 -10.62 2.24 -14.19
N ARG A 114 -10.04 3.33 -13.65
CA ARG A 114 -8.61 3.58 -13.65
C ARG A 114 -8.17 4.13 -12.30
N VAL A 115 -7.02 3.67 -11.82
CA VAL A 115 -6.36 4.20 -10.62
C VAL A 115 -5.00 4.76 -11.02
N GLU A 116 -4.70 5.97 -10.57
CA GLU A 116 -3.39 6.58 -10.71
C GLU A 116 -2.82 6.86 -9.31
N CYS A 117 -1.62 6.38 -9.06
CA CYS A 117 -0.89 6.60 -7.83
C CYS A 117 0.60 6.76 -8.13
N ALA A 118 1.28 7.58 -7.33
CA ALA A 118 2.72 7.73 -7.42
C ALA A 118 3.40 6.69 -6.53
N GLU A 119 4.32 5.94 -7.10
CA GLU A 119 5.11 4.93 -6.42
C GLU A 119 6.60 5.28 -6.48
N ASN A 120 7.33 4.85 -5.48
CA ASN A 120 8.77 5.00 -5.42
C ASN A 120 9.40 3.77 -4.72
N GLU A 121 10.68 3.80 -4.42
CA GLU A 121 11.39 2.67 -3.78
C GLU A 121 10.78 2.23 -2.44
N THR A 122 10.01 3.09 -1.78
CA THR A 122 9.46 2.84 -0.43
C THR A 122 7.95 2.80 -0.36
N VAL A 123 7.27 3.26 -1.39
CA VAL A 123 5.79 3.35 -1.46
C VAL A 123 5.31 2.63 -2.70
N HIS A 124 4.47 1.63 -2.51
CA HIS A 124 3.80 0.88 -3.58
C HIS A 124 2.31 0.79 -3.29
N TYR A 125 1.52 0.54 -4.31
CA TYR A 125 0.10 0.30 -4.17
C TYR A 125 -0.25 -1.07 -4.76
N VAL A 126 -1.02 -1.85 -4.01
CA VAL A 126 -1.63 -3.09 -4.48
C VAL A 126 -3.04 -2.75 -4.93
N VAL A 127 -3.29 -2.86 -6.23
CA VAL A 127 -4.60 -2.60 -6.84
C VAL A 127 -5.14 -3.90 -7.40
N THR A 128 -6.24 -4.38 -6.82
CA THR A 128 -6.88 -5.65 -7.21
C THR A 128 -8.38 -5.46 -7.39
N THR A 129 -9.01 -6.37 -8.11
CA THR A 129 -10.48 -6.43 -8.20
C THR A 129 -10.93 -7.80 -7.73
N GLU A 130 -11.70 -7.82 -6.65
CA GLU A 130 -12.28 -9.03 -6.08
C GLU A 130 -13.78 -8.83 -5.89
N ASN A 131 -14.58 -9.78 -6.35
CA ASN A 131 -16.07 -9.72 -6.27
C ASN A 131 -16.66 -8.41 -6.83
N SER A 132 -16.08 -7.88 -7.88
CA SER A 132 -16.41 -6.58 -8.49
C SER A 132 -16.17 -5.37 -7.56
N VAL A 133 -15.40 -5.52 -6.51
CA VAL A 133 -14.91 -4.42 -5.66
C VAL A 133 -13.45 -4.13 -6.03
N LEU A 134 -13.16 -2.87 -6.30
CA LEU A 134 -11.81 -2.39 -6.52
C LEU A 134 -11.14 -2.17 -5.17
N HIS A 135 -10.11 -2.95 -4.89
CA HIS A 135 -9.29 -2.81 -3.69
C HIS A 135 -8.01 -2.06 -4.03
N ILE A 136 -7.76 -0.99 -3.28
CA ILE A 136 -6.54 -0.19 -3.36
C ILE A 136 -5.92 -0.17 -1.98
N ARG A 137 -4.72 -0.72 -1.84
CA ARG A 137 -4.01 -0.74 -0.57
C ARG A 137 -2.59 -0.25 -0.75
N ARG A 138 -2.22 0.74 0.04
CA ARG A 138 -0.83 1.15 0.15
C ARG A 138 -0.02 0.05 0.83
N ALA A 139 1.08 -0.35 0.21
CA ALA A 139 2.09 -1.23 0.76
C ALA A 139 3.38 -0.43 0.87
N ASP A 140 3.75 -0.05 2.09
CA ASP A 140 5.06 0.54 2.33
C ASP A 140 6.06 -0.59 2.50
N SER A 141 7.12 -0.62 1.71
CA SER A 141 8.22 -1.56 1.91
C SER A 141 8.90 -1.39 3.29
N ARG A 142 8.54 -0.31 3.99
CA ARG A 142 8.94 -0.02 5.37
C ARG A 142 8.01 -0.64 6.43
N THR A 143 6.88 -1.23 6.06
CA THR A 143 5.89 -1.74 7.04
C THR A 143 6.42 -2.95 7.79
N VAL A 144 7.29 -3.74 7.17
CA VAL A 144 8.04 -4.80 7.85
C VAL A 144 8.97 -4.23 8.94
N PHE A 145 9.26 -2.91 8.89
CA PHE A 145 10.29 -2.23 9.66
C PHE A 145 9.82 -0.99 10.41
N SER A 146 8.52 -0.80 10.55
CA SER A 146 7.89 0.38 11.15
C SER A 146 8.10 0.54 12.66
N PHE A 147 8.87 -0.34 13.32
CA PHE A 147 9.20 -0.15 14.74
C PHE A 147 10.22 0.97 15.00
N PHE A 148 10.90 1.46 13.96
CA PHE A 148 11.92 2.49 14.11
C PHE A 148 11.86 3.49 12.97
N LYS A 149 10.94 4.44 12.94
CA LYS A 149 11.26 5.74 12.38
C LYS A 149 10.27 6.85 12.65
N PHE A 150 10.82 7.94 13.16
CA PHE A 150 10.32 9.29 13.06
C PHE A 150 9.73 9.58 11.67
N TYR A 151 8.44 9.83 11.64
CA TYR A 151 7.72 10.32 10.48
C TYR A 151 8.35 11.63 9.99
N ARG A 152 9.16 11.56 8.97
CA ARG A 152 9.33 12.71 8.10
C ARG A 152 8.16 12.65 7.14
N ALA A 153 7.14 13.46 7.38
CA ALA A 153 5.97 13.59 6.54
C ALA A 153 6.42 14.04 5.13
N GLN A 154 6.69 13.08 4.27
CA GLN A 154 6.86 13.34 2.86
C GLN A 154 5.44 13.41 2.30
N ARG A 155 5.07 14.58 1.77
CA ARG A 155 3.77 14.78 1.11
C ARG A 155 3.66 13.71 0.03
N SER A 156 2.73 12.78 0.19
CA SER A 156 2.45 11.77 -0.81
C SER A 156 1.57 12.39 -1.90
N GLU A 157 1.89 12.08 -3.16
CA GLU A 157 0.98 12.43 -4.26
C GLU A 157 -0.38 11.75 -4.04
N PRO A 158 -1.48 12.39 -4.44
CA PRO A 158 -2.82 11.84 -4.26
C PRO A 158 -3.03 10.54 -5.07
N VAL A 159 -3.82 9.65 -4.49
CA VAL A 159 -4.39 8.50 -5.20
C VAL A 159 -5.64 8.98 -5.94
N ARG A 160 -5.59 8.92 -7.26
CA ARG A 160 -6.71 9.33 -8.13
C ARG A 160 -7.43 8.10 -8.65
N VAL A 161 -8.71 8.02 -8.37
CA VAL A 161 -9.57 6.92 -8.83
C VAL A 161 -10.58 7.47 -9.83
N TYR A 162 -10.48 7.02 -11.06
CA TYR A 162 -11.40 7.39 -12.13
C TYR A 162 -12.46 6.30 -12.26
N LEU A 163 -13.71 6.67 -12.05
CA LEU A 163 -14.86 5.78 -12.21
C LEU A 163 -15.89 6.42 -13.16
N PRO A 164 -16.63 5.63 -13.95
CA PRO A 164 -17.84 6.10 -14.60
C PRO A 164 -18.80 6.69 -13.57
N GLN A 165 -19.43 7.81 -13.90
CA GLN A 165 -20.49 8.33 -13.04
C GLN A 165 -21.69 7.36 -13.03
N GLY A 166 -22.32 7.16 -11.87
CA GLY A 166 -23.42 6.20 -11.74
C GLY A 166 -23.60 5.68 -10.32
N ALA A 167 -24.32 4.56 -10.23
CA ALA A 167 -24.66 3.92 -8.97
C ALA A 167 -23.70 2.76 -8.63
N TYR A 168 -23.26 2.74 -7.39
CA TYR A 168 -22.34 1.76 -6.81
C TYR A 168 -22.89 1.25 -5.49
N LYS A 169 -22.51 0.03 -5.12
CA LYS A 169 -22.93 -0.57 -3.84
C LYS A 169 -22.20 0.04 -2.66
N SER A 170 -20.87 0.21 -2.78
CA SER A 170 -20.07 0.63 -1.63
C SER A 170 -18.91 1.52 -2.02
N LEU A 171 -18.60 2.46 -1.12
CA LEU A 171 -17.36 3.23 -1.12
C LEU A 171 -16.78 3.16 0.30
N GLU A 172 -15.65 2.54 0.47
CA GLU A 172 -14.87 2.52 1.71
C GLU A 172 -13.53 3.17 1.46
N VAL A 173 -13.24 4.26 2.18
CA VAL A 173 -11.96 4.99 2.05
C VAL A 173 -11.39 5.26 3.41
N LYS A 174 -10.12 4.88 3.58
CA LYS A 174 -9.33 5.15 4.78
C LYS A 174 -8.07 5.90 4.40
N VAL A 175 -7.84 7.03 5.07
CA VAL A 175 -6.60 7.80 4.99
C VAL A 175 -6.14 8.16 6.41
N ILE A 176 -4.85 8.41 6.60
CA ILE A 176 -4.31 8.79 7.92
C ILE A 176 -4.29 10.31 8.07
N SER A 177 -3.68 11.01 7.11
CA SER A 177 -3.52 12.48 7.16
C SER A 177 -3.84 13.16 5.83
N GLY A 178 -4.33 12.40 4.87
CA GLY A 178 -4.77 12.93 3.58
C GLY A 178 -6.22 13.37 3.60
N ASP A 179 -6.59 14.10 2.57
CA ASP A 179 -7.95 14.56 2.33
C ASP A 179 -8.70 13.52 1.48
N ILE A 180 -10.03 13.47 1.67
CA ILE A 180 -10.92 12.64 0.85
C ILE A 180 -11.84 13.56 0.04
N ALA A 181 -11.79 13.44 -1.29
CA ALA A 181 -12.64 14.19 -2.19
C ALA A 181 -13.48 13.25 -3.08
N VAL A 182 -14.81 13.32 -2.90
CA VAL A 182 -15.80 12.56 -3.67
C VAL A 182 -16.76 13.56 -4.31
N PRO A 183 -16.71 13.79 -5.64
CA PRO A 183 -17.55 14.76 -6.32
C PRO A 183 -19.00 14.26 -6.48
N ALA A 184 -19.89 15.14 -6.89
CA ALA A 184 -21.25 14.81 -7.30
C ALA A 184 -21.29 13.93 -8.56
N GLY A 185 -22.41 13.27 -8.81
CA GLY A 185 -22.63 12.40 -9.96
C GLY A 185 -22.44 10.93 -9.68
N TYR A 186 -22.21 10.57 -8.42
CA TYR A 186 -22.15 9.19 -7.92
C TYR A 186 -23.26 8.98 -6.88
N THR A 187 -23.76 7.75 -6.87
CA THR A 187 -24.68 7.26 -5.82
C THR A 187 -24.08 5.99 -5.21
N PHE A 188 -23.97 5.92 -3.90
CA PHE A 188 -23.50 4.73 -3.18
C PHE A 188 -24.58 4.23 -2.25
N ASP A 189 -24.85 2.92 -2.24
CA ASP A 189 -25.76 2.32 -1.25
C ASP A 189 -25.20 2.54 0.17
N THR A 190 -23.86 2.37 0.32
CA THR A 190 -23.14 2.63 1.56
C THR A 190 -21.84 3.36 1.28
N ALA A 191 -21.51 4.37 2.09
CA ALA A 191 -20.21 5.04 2.05
C ALA A 191 -19.62 5.11 3.47
N SER A 192 -18.36 4.67 3.62
CA SER A 192 -17.58 4.80 4.85
C SER A 192 -16.29 5.53 4.52
N LEU A 193 -16.19 6.76 4.99
CA LEU A 193 -15.05 7.65 4.72
C LEU A 193 -14.38 7.96 6.05
N HIS A 194 -13.09 7.69 6.17
CA HIS A 194 -12.33 7.92 7.39
C HIS A 194 -11.01 8.62 7.10
N SER A 195 -10.81 9.77 7.72
CA SER A 195 -9.53 10.45 7.81
C SER A 195 -9.20 10.74 9.26
N ALA A 196 -7.97 10.45 9.69
CA ALA A 196 -7.57 10.75 11.08
C ALA A 196 -7.19 12.22 11.28
N SER A 197 -6.73 12.93 10.23
CA SER A 197 -6.28 14.33 10.34
C SER A 197 -6.55 15.20 9.11
N GLY A 198 -7.20 14.69 8.06
CA GLY A 198 -7.52 15.42 6.84
C GLY A 198 -9.00 15.79 6.74
N ASP A 199 -9.33 16.56 5.74
CA ASP A 199 -10.69 16.98 5.45
C ASP A 199 -11.43 15.94 4.58
N ILE A 200 -12.75 15.84 4.78
CA ILE A 200 -13.62 14.96 3.99
C ILE A 200 -14.63 15.82 3.24
N ALA A 201 -14.54 15.85 1.93
CA ALA A 201 -15.49 16.51 1.03
C ALA A 201 -16.23 15.43 0.22
N CYS A 202 -17.47 15.13 0.59
CA CYS A 202 -18.33 14.18 -0.11
C CYS A 202 -19.56 14.88 -0.65
N CYS A 203 -19.69 14.97 -1.98
CA CYS A 203 -20.84 15.51 -2.70
C CYS A 203 -21.68 14.42 -3.38
N ALA A 204 -21.33 13.13 -3.21
CA ALA A 204 -22.08 12.01 -3.74
C ALA A 204 -23.37 11.77 -2.94
N GLU A 205 -24.37 11.16 -3.55
CA GLU A 205 -25.54 10.68 -2.87
C GLU A 205 -25.24 9.36 -2.15
N CYS A 206 -25.56 9.24 -0.86
CA CYS A 206 -25.28 8.05 -0.08
C CYS A 206 -26.55 7.58 0.64
N GLY A 207 -26.90 6.31 0.48
CA GLY A 207 -28.00 5.67 1.22
C GLY A 207 -27.69 5.59 2.73
N ALA A 208 -26.45 5.23 3.08
CA ALA A 208 -25.88 5.32 4.41
C ALA A 208 -24.47 5.90 4.34
N LEU A 209 -24.16 6.91 5.13
CA LEU A 209 -22.85 7.56 5.21
C LEU A 209 -22.31 7.47 6.63
N SER A 210 -21.04 7.01 6.76
CA SER A 210 -20.21 7.10 7.95
C SER A 210 -18.95 7.88 7.61
N ALA A 211 -18.63 8.91 8.37
CA ALA A 211 -17.44 9.74 8.17
C ALA A 211 -16.78 10.06 9.51
#